data_df1c450a514b977a326c1c9f0fcafef4
#
_entry.id   df1c450a514b977a326c1c9f0fcafef4
#
_cell.length_a   1.000
_cell.length_b   1.000
_cell.length_c   1.000
_cell.angle_alpha   90.00
_cell.angle_beta   90.00
_cell.angle_gamma   90.00
#
_symmetry.space_group_name_H-M   'P 1'
#
loop_
_entity.id
_entity.type
_entity.pdbx_description
1 polymer ?
#
loop_
_entity_poly.entity_id
_entity_poly.type
_entity_poly.pdbx_seq_one_letter_code
_entity_poly.pdbx_strand_id
1 'polypeptide(L)'
;LKVHRSNFRIEGFTERPRLDDLVALGQRFELPVVENLGSGNLLDDHTPGGVDEPLVAASVAAGAAVCCFSGDKLLGGPQAGIIVGAEEPLSRIRTHPLMRALRVDKMTYTALEATLLEYARGRARTTVPVVRMLRATTEEIDVRATALADRVAGHPVFEANVVSGVSTVGGGGAPGSALPTRLARLTPRGGS
;
A
#
# COMPACT_ATOMS: atom_id res chain seq x y z
N LEU A 1 12.94 -11.57 13.43
CA LEU A 1 11.93 -10.62 12.92
C LEU A 1 12.59 -9.62 11.97
N LYS A 2 12.10 -9.52 10.74
CA LYS A 2 12.43 -8.49 9.76
C LYS A 2 11.26 -7.53 9.63
N VAL A 3 11.51 -6.23 9.71
CA VAL A 3 10.46 -5.20 9.54
C VAL A 3 10.82 -4.35 8.33
N HIS A 4 9.89 -4.29 7.36
CA HIS A 4 10.00 -3.41 6.22
C HIS A 4 9.66 -1.97 6.62
N ARG A 5 10.40 -1.01 6.06
CA ARG A 5 10.23 0.43 6.34
C ARG A 5 9.17 1.01 5.41
N SER A 6 7.91 0.69 5.64
CA SER A 6 6.81 1.09 4.76
C SER A 6 6.42 2.57 4.88
N ASN A 7 6.85 3.29 5.92
CA ASN A 7 6.41 4.66 6.20
C ASN A 7 7.55 5.67 6.44
N PHE A 8 8.81 5.24 6.29
CA PHE A 8 9.97 6.14 6.37
C PHE A 8 11.12 5.62 5.51
N ARG A 9 12.04 6.52 5.15
CA ARG A 9 13.26 6.22 4.42
C ARG A 9 14.48 6.55 5.32
N ILE A 10 15.50 5.69 5.27
CA ILE A 10 16.79 5.97 5.89
C ILE A 10 17.76 6.36 4.78
N GLU A 11 18.40 7.50 4.93
CA GLU A 11 19.43 8.00 4.04
C GLU A 11 20.81 7.88 4.68
N GLY A 12 21.84 7.67 3.87
CA GLY A 12 23.23 7.51 4.31
C GLY A 12 23.80 6.11 4.01
N PHE A 13 24.92 5.80 4.66
CA PHE A 13 25.61 4.51 4.50
C PHE A 13 24.86 3.42 5.25
N THR A 14 23.81 2.88 4.65
CA THR A 14 22.97 1.81 5.25
C THR A 14 22.85 0.62 4.32
N GLU A 15 22.99 -0.58 4.87
CA GLU A 15 22.72 -1.83 4.19
C GLU A 15 21.48 -2.50 4.78
N ARG A 16 20.77 -3.25 3.96
CA ARG A 16 19.60 -4.03 4.38
C ARG A 16 19.87 -5.50 4.11
N PRO A 17 19.77 -6.38 5.12
CA PRO A 17 19.85 -7.80 4.87
C PRO A 17 18.70 -8.23 3.94
N ARG A 18 19.04 -9.05 2.96
CA ARG A 18 18.04 -9.65 2.08
C ARG A 18 17.19 -10.65 2.87
N LEU A 19 15.94 -10.84 2.45
CA LEU A 19 15.08 -11.83 3.10
C LEU A 19 15.64 -13.24 2.96
N ASP A 20 16.15 -13.57 1.77
CA ASP A 20 16.74 -14.89 1.48
C ASP A 20 17.89 -15.23 2.44
N ASP A 21 18.77 -14.26 2.75
CA ASP A 21 19.90 -14.44 3.68
C ASP A 21 19.38 -14.69 5.10
N LEU A 22 18.35 -13.98 5.51
CA LEU A 22 17.72 -14.18 6.83
C LEU A 22 16.99 -15.52 6.93
N VAL A 23 16.34 -15.97 5.85
CA VAL A 23 15.69 -17.28 5.79
C VAL A 23 16.74 -18.38 5.86
N ALA A 24 17.83 -18.29 5.10
CA ALA A 24 18.93 -19.25 5.17
C ALA A 24 19.55 -19.32 6.58
N LEU A 25 19.72 -18.15 7.22
CA LEU A 25 20.18 -18.09 8.61
C LEU A 25 19.17 -18.74 9.57
N GLY A 26 17.87 -18.45 9.40
CA GLY A 26 16.80 -19.05 10.18
C GLY A 26 16.80 -20.58 10.09
N GLN A 27 16.94 -21.11 8.87
CA GLN A 27 17.04 -22.55 8.63
C GLN A 27 18.25 -23.18 9.33
N ARG A 28 19.42 -22.51 9.28
CA ARG A 28 20.63 -22.98 9.95
C ARG A 28 20.48 -23.11 11.47
N PHE A 29 19.69 -22.24 12.09
CA PHE A 29 19.47 -22.19 13.53
C PHE A 29 18.10 -22.72 13.97
N GLU A 30 17.34 -23.33 13.06
CA GLU A 30 15.99 -23.87 13.31
C GLU A 30 15.03 -22.79 13.88
N LEU A 31 15.18 -21.54 13.42
CA LEU A 31 14.35 -20.41 13.84
C LEU A 31 13.42 -19.94 12.73
N PRO A 32 12.12 -19.77 13.00
CA PRO A 32 11.20 -19.21 12.01
C PRO A 32 11.51 -17.74 11.73
N VAL A 33 11.53 -17.35 10.47
CA VAL A 33 11.67 -15.96 10.06
C VAL A 33 10.29 -15.33 9.94
N VAL A 34 10.07 -14.25 10.67
CA VAL A 34 8.84 -13.45 10.61
C VAL A 34 9.15 -12.14 9.88
N GLU A 35 8.37 -11.81 8.84
CA GLU A 35 8.51 -10.55 8.13
C GLU A 35 7.26 -9.68 8.30
N ASN A 36 7.44 -8.43 8.72
CA ASN A 36 6.39 -7.42 8.70
C ASN A 36 6.61 -6.51 7.49
N LEU A 37 5.74 -6.62 6.49
CA LEU A 37 5.77 -5.82 5.27
C LEU A 37 5.09 -4.46 5.42
N GLY A 38 4.13 -4.37 6.31
CA GLY A 38 3.37 -3.15 6.55
C GLY A 38 2.38 -2.78 5.45
N SER A 39 2.78 -2.72 4.19
CA SER A 39 2.00 -2.13 3.08
C SER A 39 0.98 -3.06 2.41
N GLY A 40 1.22 -4.36 2.36
CA GLY A 40 0.29 -5.34 1.79
C GLY A 40 0.19 -5.29 0.26
N ASN A 41 1.29 -5.10 -0.43
CA ASN A 41 1.31 -5.15 -1.89
C ASN A 41 1.10 -6.59 -2.41
N LEU A 42 0.04 -6.81 -3.19
CA LEU A 42 -0.30 -8.10 -3.80
C LEU A 42 -0.08 -8.13 -5.33
N LEU A 43 0.17 -6.99 -5.96
CA LEU A 43 0.31 -6.90 -7.42
C LEU A 43 1.77 -6.70 -7.80
N ASP A 44 2.27 -7.59 -8.65
CA ASP A 44 3.56 -7.44 -9.31
C ASP A 44 3.40 -6.48 -10.51
N ASP A 45 3.16 -5.23 -10.19
CA ASP A 45 3.00 -4.17 -11.17
C ASP A 45 4.08 -3.13 -10.99
N HIS A 46 4.80 -2.84 -12.05
CA HIS A 46 5.58 -1.61 -12.12
C HIS A 46 4.61 -0.43 -12.21
N THR A 47 4.19 0.08 -11.06
CA THR A 47 3.36 1.27 -10.99
C THR A 47 4.15 2.44 -11.57
N PRO A 48 3.60 3.21 -12.51
CA PRO A 48 4.24 4.43 -12.97
C PRO A 48 4.55 5.33 -11.76
N GLY A 49 5.83 5.71 -11.58
CA GLY A 49 6.25 6.50 -10.42
C GLY A 49 6.97 5.73 -9.31
N GLY A 50 7.22 4.42 -9.50
CA GLY A 50 8.18 3.69 -8.67
C GLY A 50 7.71 3.41 -7.24
N VAL A 51 6.51 2.83 -7.06
CA VAL A 51 6.15 2.23 -5.78
C VAL A 51 6.96 0.95 -5.61
N ASP A 52 8.15 1.07 -5.03
CA ASP A 52 9.05 -0.04 -4.74
C ASP A 52 8.69 -0.64 -3.36
N GLU A 53 7.60 -1.40 -3.34
CA GLU A 53 7.14 -2.11 -2.14
C GLU A 53 7.19 -3.61 -2.35
N PRO A 54 7.74 -4.38 -1.40
CA PRO A 54 7.87 -5.81 -1.55
C PRO A 54 6.50 -6.49 -1.65
N LEU A 55 6.45 -7.53 -2.50
CA LEU A 55 5.26 -8.35 -2.67
C LEU A 55 5.10 -9.33 -1.52
N VAL A 56 3.88 -9.48 -1.03
CA VAL A 56 3.55 -10.53 -0.04
C VAL A 56 3.87 -11.91 -0.60
N ALA A 57 3.53 -12.17 -1.86
CA ALA A 57 3.81 -13.45 -2.52
C ALA A 57 5.32 -13.74 -2.60
N ALA A 58 6.16 -12.72 -2.86
CA ALA A 58 7.61 -12.89 -2.89
C ALA A 58 8.17 -13.26 -1.51
N SER A 59 7.67 -12.65 -0.45
CA SER A 59 8.09 -12.97 0.92
C SER A 59 7.74 -14.39 1.33
N VAL A 60 6.54 -14.86 0.95
CA VAL A 60 6.13 -16.25 1.20
C VAL A 60 6.99 -17.22 0.37
N ALA A 61 7.23 -16.92 -0.90
CA ALA A 61 8.05 -17.74 -1.79
C ALA A 61 9.52 -17.81 -1.35
N ALA A 62 10.05 -16.73 -0.78
CA ALA A 62 11.40 -16.72 -0.19
C ALA A 62 11.53 -17.58 1.08
N GLY A 63 10.42 -18.08 1.63
CA GLY A 63 10.40 -18.96 2.79
C GLY A 63 10.23 -18.25 4.14
N ALA A 64 9.71 -17.03 4.17
CA ALA A 64 9.28 -16.42 5.42
C ALA A 64 8.23 -17.31 6.08
N ALA A 65 8.47 -17.73 7.32
CA ALA A 65 7.54 -18.60 8.05
C ALA A 65 6.22 -17.90 8.36
N VAL A 66 6.29 -16.58 8.61
CA VAL A 66 5.14 -15.70 8.82
C VAL A 66 5.39 -14.37 8.15
N CYS A 67 4.42 -13.88 7.40
CA CYS A 67 4.40 -12.57 6.82
C CYS A 67 3.16 -11.82 7.29
N CYS A 68 3.31 -10.59 7.79
CA CYS A 68 2.19 -9.78 8.23
C CYS A 68 2.18 -8.39 7.56
N PHE A 69 0.99 -7.85 7.34
CA PHE A 69 0.77 -6.58 6.66
C PHE A 69 -0.60 -5.98 6.99
N SER A 70 -0.81 -4.73 6.63
CA SER A 70 -2.07 -4.01 6.85
C SER A 70 -3.01 -4.16 5.65
N GLY A 71 -4.31 -4.26 5.93
CA GLY A 71 -5.35 -4.31 4.90
C GLY A 71 -5.70 -2.95 4.29
N ASP A 72 -5.53 -1.87 5.01
CA ASP A 72 -5.96 -0.51 4.68
C ASP A 72 -4.89 0.36 3.98
N LYS A 73 -3.80 -0.24 3.52
CA LYS A 73 -2.74 0.44 2.78
C LYS A 73 -2.80 0.06 1.29
N LEU A 74 -1.72 -0.50 0.72
CA LEU A 74 -1.67 -0.85 -0.70
C LEU A 74 -2.65 -1.95 -1.10
N LEU A 75 -3.05 -2.82 -0.17
CA LEU A 75 -4.13 -3.79 -0.43
C LEU A 75 -5.45 -3.08 -0.77
N GLY A 76 -5.73 -1.93 -0.17
CA GLY A 76 -6.93 -1.15 -0.44
C GLY A 76 -8.22 -1.69 0.16
N GLY A 77 -8.09 -2.51 1.19
CA GLY A 77 -9.20 -3.05 1.98
C GLY A 77 -9.46 -2.27 3.27
N PRO A 78 -10.22 -2.84 4.20
CA PRO A 78 -10.46 -2.26 5.51
C PRO A 78 -9.23 -2.34 6.40
N GLN A 79 -9.22 -1.57 7.50
CA GLN A 79 -8.19 -1.66 8.52
C GLN A 79 -8.23 -3.03 9.19
N ALA A 80 -7.18 -3.80 8.97
CA ALA A 80 -6.98 -5.13 9.52
C ALA A 80 -5.50 -5.48 9.52
N GLY A 81 -5.05 -6.22 10.52
CA GLY A 81 -3.78 -6.93 10.46
C GLY A 81 -3.99 -8.29 9.79
N ILE A 82 -3.29 -8.53 8.69
CA ILE A 82 -3.36 -9.78 7.94
C ILE A 82 -2.08 -10.55 8.16
N ILE A 83 -2.20 -11.84 8.44
CA ILE A 83 -1.08 -12.75 8.69
C ILE A 83 -1.19 -13.94 7.75
N VAL A 84 -0.14 -14.18 6.98
CA VAL A 84 -0.02 -15.31 6.05
C VAL A 84 1.30 -16.04 6.27
N GLY A 85 1.44 -17.28 5.83
CA GLY A 85 2.69 -18.03 5.96
C GLY A 85 2.49 -19.53 6.05
N ALA A 86 3.45 -20.23 6.66
CA ALA A 86 3.43 -21.67 6.84
C ALA A 86 2.34 -22.11 7.84
N GLU A 87 1.78 -23.31 7.60
CA GLU A 87 0.64 -23.83 8.38
C GLU A 87 0.96 -23.97 9.88
N GLU A 88 2.16 -24.46 10.23
CA GLU A 88 2.52 -24.72 11.63
C GLU A 88 2.49 -23.43 12.48
N PRO A 89 3.23 -22.36 12.15
CA PRO A 89 3.16 -21.14 12.95
C PRO A 89 1.78 -20.47 12.90
N LEU A 90 1.08 -20.52 11.76
CA LEU A 90 -0.26 -19.95 11.66
C LEU A 90 -1.28 -20.69 12.54
N SER A 91 -1.20 -22.01 12.61
CA SER A 91 -2.06 -22.82 13.49
C SER A 91 -1.89 -22.44 14.97
N ARG A 92 -0.65 -22.23 15.41
CA ARG A 92 -0.35 -21.75 16.77
C ARG A 92 -0.90 -20.35 17.03
N ILE A 93 -0.77 -19.43 16.06
CA ILE A 93 -1.31 -18.08 16.16
C ILE A 93 -2.85 -18.15 16.27
N ARG A 94 -3.51 -18.92 15.40
CA ARG A 94 -4.99 -19.04 15.36
C ARG A 94 -5.59 -19.57 16.66
N THR A 95 -4.90 -20.48 17.32
CA THR A 95 -5.37 -21.10 18.57
C THR A 95 -4.97 -20.33 19.83
N HIS A 96 -4.12 -19.31 19.70
CA HIS A 96 -3.67 -18.52 20.83
C HIS A 96 -4.83 -17.71 21.45
N PRO A 97 -5.00 -17.65 22.78
CA PRO A 97 -6.10 -16.92 23.42
C PRO A 97 -6.23 -15.44 23.01
N LEU A 98 -5.12 -14.76 22.73
CA LEU A 98 -5.12 -13.38 22.27
C LEU A 98 -5.86 -13.18 20.94
N MET A 99 -5.93 -14.22 20.07
CA MET A 99 -6.67 -14.09 18.80
C MET A 99 -8.15 -13.75 19.01
N ARG A 100 -8.74 -14.22 20.12
CA ARG A 100 -10.13 -13.85 20.45
C ARG A 100 -10.29 -12.36 20.77
N ALA A 101 -9.28 -11.75 21.38
CA ALA A 101 -9.29 -10.33 21.74
C ALA A 101 -8.90 -9.43 20.56
N LEU A 102 -7.99 -9.90 19.70
CA LEU A 102 -7.39 -9.10 18.60
C LEU A 102 -8.10 -9.28 17.25
N ARG A 103 -8.97 -10.28 17.11
CA ARG A 103 -9.67 -10.52 15.85
C ARG A 103 -10.54 -9.32 15.46
N VAL A 104 -10.59 -9.03 14.18
CA VAL A 104 -11.50 -8.03 13.62
C VAL A 104 -12.98 -8.48 13.71
N ASP A 105 -13.89 -7.54 13.60
CA ASP A 105 -15.32 -7.80 13.58
C ASP A 105 -15.82 -8.40 12.25
N LYS A 106 -17.11 -8.78 12.20
CA LYS A 106 -17.70 -9.41 11.00
C LYS A 106 -17.79 -8.48 9.80
N MET A 107 -17.98 -7.18 10.02
CA MET A 107 -18.06 -6.21 8.92
C MET A 107 -16.69 -6.04 8.26
N THR A 108 -15.64 -5.99 9.06
CA THR A 108 -14.25 -5.96 8.56
C THR A 108 -13.93 -7.22 7.76
N TYR A 109 -14.35 -8.42 8.22
CA TYR A 109 -14.18 -9.65 7.44
C TYR A 109 -14.89 -9.56 6.09
N THR A 110 -16.15 -9.13 6.06
CA THR A 110 -16.92 -9.02 4.81
C THR A 110 -16.30 -8.02 3.84
N ALA A 111 -15.85 -6.88 4.32
CA ALA A 111 -15.18 -5.87 3.50
C ALA A 111 -13.84 -6.37 2.98
N LEU A 112 -13.06 -7.08 3.80
CA LEU A 112 -11.79 -7.67 3.39
C LEU A 112 -12.01 -8.77 2.35
N GLU A 113 -13.01 -9.65 2.55
CA GLU A 113 -13.38 -10.68 1.59
C GLU A 113 -13.75 -10.08 0.24
N ALA A 114 -14.60 -9.04 0.21
CA ALA A 114 -14.97 -8.33 -1.00
C ALA A 114 -13.74 -7.78 -1.74
N THR A 115 -12.79 -7.18 -0.99
CA THR A 115 -11.53 -6.67 -1.57
C THR A 115 -10.69 -7.82 -2.16
N LEU A 116 -10.45 -8.89 -1.40
CA LEU A 116 -9.63 -10.02 -1.84
C LEU A 116 -10.24 -10.76 -3.03
N LEU A 117 -11.57 -10.83 -3.13
CA LEU A 117 -12.26 -11.39 -4.30
C LEU A 117 -11.96 -10.61 -5.58
N GLU A 118 -11.78 -9.30 -5.52
CA GLU A 118 -11.39 -8.51 -6.69
C GLU A 118 -9.96 -8.84 -7.15
N TYR A 119 -9.05 -9.12 -6.22
CA TYR A 119 -7.72 -9.64 -6.56
C TYR A 119 -7.79 -11.04 -7.17
N ALA A 120 -8.52 -11.96 -6.54
CA ALA A 120 -8.68 -13.33 -7.03
C ALA A 120 -9.31 -13.40 -8.43
N ARG A 121 -10.18 -12.45 -8.76
CA ARG A 121 -10.84 -12.32 -10.08
C ARG A 121 -10.00 -11.54 -11.10
N GLY A 122 -8.81 -11.07 -10.75
CA GLY A 122 -7.96 -10.26 -11.62
C GLY A 122 -8.49 -8.84 -11.91
N ARG A 123 -9.48 -8.38 -11.13
CA ARG A 123 -10.14 -7.08 -11.36
C ARG A 123 -9.63 -5.95 -10.46
N ALA A 124 -8.74 -6.24 -9.51
CA ALA A 124 -8.27 -5.26 -8.53
C ALA A 124 -7.75 -3.96 -9.16
N ARG A 125 -7.13 -4.04 -10.36
CA ARG A 125 -6.60 -2.88 -11.09
C ARG A 125 -7.65 -1.83 -11.47
N THR A 126 -8.90 -2.26 -11.62
CA THR A 126 -10.01 -1.39 -12.05
C THR A 126 -11.03 -1.13 -10.96
N THR A 127 -11.14 -2.01 -9.97
CA THR A 127 -12.20 -1.95 -8.95
C THR A 127 -11.69 -1.49 -7.58
N VAL A 128 -10.45 -1.85 -7.19
CA VAL A 128 -9.89 -1.42 -5.89
C VAL A 128 -9.43 0.03 -5.98
N PRO A 129 -10.03 0.95 -5.20
CA PRO A 129 -9.80 2.39 -5.36
C PRO A 129 -8.34 2.82 -5.29
N VAL A 130 -7.57 2.34 -4.28
CA VAL A 130 -6.17 2.71 -4.12
C VAL A 130 -5.33 2.24 -5.31
N VAL A 131 -5.54 1.01 -5.79
CA VAL A 131 -4.83 0.45 -6.94
C VAL A 131 -5.13 1.27 -8.20
N ARG A 132 -6.41 1.61 -8.43
CA ARG A 132 -6.83 2.46 -9.54
C ARG A 132 -6.22 3.86 -9.47
N MET A 133 -6.18 4.47 -8.27
CA MET A 133 -5.58 5.80 -8.10
C MET A 133 -4.07 5.80 -8.36
N LEU A 134 -3.36 4.77 -7.92
CA LEU A 134 -1.92 4.62 -8.16
C LEU A 134 -1.58 4.41 -9.64
N ARG A 135 -2.52 3.88 -10.41
CA ARG A 135 -2.36 3.60 -11.85
C ARG A 135 -2.93 4.69 -12.76
N ALA A 136 -3.59 5.69 -12.20
CA ALA A 136 -4.16 6.78 -12.98
C ALA A 136 -3.04 7.52 -13.76
N THR A 137 -3.23 7.67 -15.07
CA THR A 137 -2.27 8.41 -15.91
C THR A 137 -2.37 9.91 -15.69
N THR A 138 -1.32 10.64 -16.06
CA THR A 138 -1.32 12.11 -15.97
C THR A 138 -2.44 12.71 -16.82
N GLU A 139 -2.76 12.10 -17.96
CA GLU A 139 -3.82 12.51 -18.87
C GLU A 139 -5.21 12.34 -18.26
N GLU A 140 -5.47 11.18 -17.62
CA GLU A 140 -6.72 10.94 -16.90
C GLU A 140 -6.93 11.93 -15.73
N ILE A 141 -5.83 12.25 -15.03
CA ILE A 141 -5.87 13.22 -13.93
C ILE A 141 -6.07 14.63 -14.48
N ASP A 142 -5.44 14.98 -15.61
CA ASP A 142 -5.58 16.28 -16.26
C ASP A 142 -7.03 16.59 -16.65
N VAL A 143 -7.71 15.63 -17.26
CA VAL A 143 -9.14 15.76 -17.59
C VAL A 143 -9.98 16.06 -16.34
N ARG A 144 -9.72 15.38 -15.25
CA ARG A 144 -10.44 15.59 -13.98
C ARG A 144 -10.09 16.92 -13.33
N ALA A 145 -8.82 17.32 -13.34
CA ALA A 145 -8.36 18.59 -12.79
C ALA A 145 -8.93 19.77 -13.59
N THR A 146 -8.97 19.66 -14.92
CA THR A 146 -9.58 20.66 -15.80
C THR A 146 -11.07 20.79 -15.54
N ALA A 147 -11.80 19.70 -15.50
CA ALA A 147 -13.24 19.71 -15.20
C ALA A 147 -13.55 20.32 -13.82
N LEU A 148 -12.64 20.13 -12.83
CA LEU A 148 -12.78 20.77 -11.51
C LEU A 148 -12.50 22.28 -11.59
N ALA A 149 -11.44 22.69 -12.30
CA ALA A 149 -11.09 24.10 -12.49
C ALA A 149 -12.20 24.86 -13.23
N ASP A 150 -12.79 24.27 -14.27
CA ASP A 150 -13.90 24.84 -15.04
C ASP A 150 -15.16 25.08 -14.19
N ARG A 151 -15.45 24.16 -13.25
CA ARG A 151 -16.59 24.32 -12.33
C ARG A 151 -16.40 25.48 -11.34
N VAL A 152 -15.18 25.90 -11.09
CA VAL A 152 -14.83 27.03 -10.22
C VAL A 152 -14.54 28.29 -11.04
N ALA A 153 -14.51 28.19 -12.37
CA ALA A 153 -14.29 29.30 -13.25
C ALA A 153 -15.36 30.40 -13.02
N GLY A 154 -14.93 31.65 -12.90
CA GLY A 154 -15.84 32.76 -12.59
C GLY A 154 -16.19 32.94 -11.10
N HIS A 155 -15.64 32.12 -10.21
CA HIS A 155 -15.84 32.32 -8.77
C HIS A 155 -15.26 33.68 -8.32
N PRO A 156 -16.02 34.50 -7.51
CA PRO A 156 -15.61 35.88 -7.20
C PRO A 156 -14.36 35.97 -6.36
N VAL A 157 -14.05 34.94 -5.54
CA VAL A 157 -12.95 34.95 -4.56
C VAL A 157 -11.71 34.20 -5.06
N PHE A 158 -11.89 33.22 -5.96
CA PHE A 158 -10.78 32.36 -6.39
C PHE A 158 -10.64 32.34 -7.91
N GLU A 159 -9.40 32.18 -8.35
CA GLU A 159 -9.02 31.76 -9.68
C GLU A 159 -8.56 30.31 -9.63
N ALA A 160 -8.99 29.49 -10.59
CA ALA A 160 -8.60 28.09 -10.70
C ALA A 160 -7.74 27.86 -11.93
N ASN A 161 -6.58 27.23 -11.76
CA ASN A 161 -5.67 26.89 -12.84
C ASN A 161 -5.17 25.46 -12.69
N VAL A 162 -5.02 24.71 -13.80
CA VAL A 162 -4.41 23.37 -13.77
C VAL A 162 -2.90 23.51 -13.93
N VAL A 163 -2.18 22.89 -12.99
CA VAL A 163 -0.71 22.91 -12.98
C VAL A 163 -0.15 21.51 -12.81
N SER A 164 1.06 21.30 -13.31
CA SER A 164 1.82 20.07 -13.05
C SER A 164 2.23 20.00 -11.58
N GLY A 165 2.25 18.80 -11.03
CA GLY A 165 2.63 18.55 -9.66
C GLY A 165 3.10 17.13 -9.43
N VAL A 166 3.31 16.78 -8.17
CA VAL A 166 3.71 15.46 -7.71
C VAL A 166 2.77 15.01 -6.61
N SER A 167 2.25 13.80 -6.72
CA SER A 167 1.54 13.10 -5.66
C SER A 167 2.46 12.13 -4.95
N THR A 168 2.27 11.99 -3.65
CA THR A 168 2.94 10.98 -2.83
C THR A 168 1.94 9.92 -2.38
N VAL A 169 2.41 8.69 -2.25
CA VAL A 169 1.59 7.63 -1.65
C VAL A 169 1.50 7.90 -0.16
N GLY A 170 0.28 8.16 0.33
CA GLY A 170 0.02 8.40 1.75
C GLY A 170 -0.24 7.13 2.54
N GLY A 171 -0.62 7.29 3.81
CA GLY A 171 -1.10 6.18 4.64
C GLY A 171 -0.03 5.18 5.07
N GLY A 172 1.26 5.56 5.04
CA GLY A 172 2.35 4.69 5.50
C GLY A 172 2.74 3.60 4.49
N GLY A 173 2.55 3.85 3.20
CA GLY A 173 3.06 3.00 2.12
C GLY A 173 4.03 3.76 1.20
N ALA A 174 5.03 3.06 0.68
CA ALA A 174 5.97 3.52 -0.35
C ALA A 174 6.61 4.90 -0.10
N PRO A 175 7.39 5.07 0.98
CA PRO A 175 8.03 6.35 1.30
C PRO A 175 9.01 6.76 0.19
N GLY A 176 8.90 8.00 -0.25
CA GLY A 176 9.74 8.57 -1.31
C GLY A 176 9.24 8.31 -2.73
N SER A 177 8.07 7.67 -2.91
CA SER A 177 7.43 7.60 -4.20
C SER A 177 6.94 8.99 -4.64
N ALA A 178 7.17 9.32 -5.91
CA ALA A 178 6.81 10.60 -6.51
C ALA A 178 6.06 10.33 -7.83
N LEU A 179 4.73 10.41 -7.78
CA LEU A 179 3.85 10.16 -8.92
C LEU A 179 3.58 11.49 -9.65
N PRO A 180 3.95 11.62 -10.94
CA PRO A 180 3.55 12.78 -11.73
C PRO A 180 2.03 12.96 -11.69
N THR A 181 1.57 14.19 -11.50
CA THR A 181 0.14 14.48 -11.38
C THR A 181 -0.22 15.84 -11.95
N ARG A 182 -1.53 16.11 -12.04
CA ARG A 182 -2.11 17.41 -12.32
C ARG A 182 -2.92 17.90 -11.13
N LEU A 183 -2.76 19.18 -10.81
CA LEU A 183 -3.40 19.81 -9.65
C LEU A 183 -4.32 20.94 -10.12
N ALA A 184 -5.54 20.98 -9.63
CA ALA A 184 -6.39 22.17 -9.71
C ALA A 184 -5.96 23.13 -8.60
N ARG A 185 -5.15 24.15 -8.96
CA ARG A 185 -4.67 25.16 -8.03
C ARG A 185 -5.69 26.28 -7.90
N LEU A 186 -6.11 26.54 -6.67
CA LEU A 186 -6.96 27.68 -6.34
C LEU A 186 -6.10 28.82 -5.79
N THR A 187 -6.21 30.00 -6.39
CA THR A 187 -5.52 31.21 -5.94
C THR A 187 -6.55 32.27 -5.57
N PRO A 188 -6.49 32.89 -4.37
CA PRO A 188 -7.38 33.98 -4.01
C PRO A 188 -7.24 35.17 -4.99
N ARG A 189 -8.36 35.74 -5.40
CA ARG A 189 -8.38 37.00 -6.18
C ARG A 189 -8.18 38.15 -5.20
N GLY A 190 -7.10 38.93 -5.36
CA GLY A 190 -6.80 40.11 -4.52
C GLY A 190 -5.90 39.84 -3.31
N GLY A 191 -5.14 38.75 -3.28
CA GLY A 191 -4.05 38.52 -2.37
C GLY A 191 -2.74 38.97 -3.01
N SER A 192 -2.26 40.18 -2.65
CA SER A 192 -0.87 40.56 -2.79
C SER A 192 -0.05 40.06 -1.61
#